data_5fb2f55c2efa485c9de0e9a525347a60
#
_entry.id   5fb2f55c2efa485c9de0e9a525347a60
#
_cell.length_a   1.000
_cell.length_b   1.000
_cell.length_c   1.000
_cell.angle_alpha   90.00
_cell.angle_beta   90.00
_cell.angle_gamma   90.00
#
_symmetry.space_group_name_H-M   'P 1'
#
loop_
_entity.id
_entity.type
_entity.pdbx_description
1 polymer ?
#
loop_
_entity_poly.entity_id
_entity_poly.type
_entity_poly.pdbx_seq_one_letter_code
_entity_poly.pdbx_strand_id
1 'polypeptide(L)'
;MKQEHFTLLELLVVIGIIAILVGILLPVTIKVKESGKRTACISNLHQLGTALELYGAASKFFLPVCSGSFDPDAGPTIKSVLTPFLPGSNGVWICPSDPRPFKPDGSYDWNVYANGLRMDEKQLKMLGIVMPVMSDYDKFHHSAGKDSERNRLYLPADVQKRLKM
;
A
#
# COMPACT_ATOMS: atom_id res chain seq x y z
N MET A 1 57.94 3.91 22.32
CA MET A 1 56.49 3.97 22.00
C MET A 1 55.86 4.82 23.11
N LYS A 2 55.32 6.02 22.77
CA LYS A 2 54.56 6.83 23.74
C LYS A 2 53.19 6.20 23.88
N GLN A 3 52.82 5.74 25.06
CA GLN A 3 51.45 5.32 25.36
C GLN A 3 50.64 6.59 25.60
N GLU A 4 49.73 6.86 24.68
CA GLU A 4 48.72 7.92 24.82
C GLU A 4 47.66 7.40 25.80
N HIS A 5 47.59 8.03 26.98
CA HIS A 5 46.57 7.68 27.98
C HIS A 5 45.28 8.44 27.67
N PHE A 6 44.24 7.71 27.32
CA PHE A 6 42.90 8.25 27.09
C PHE A 6 42.28 8.72 28.42
N THR A 7 41.84 9.96 28.48
CA THR A 7 41.24 10.52 29.70
C THR A 7 39.77 10.14 29.83
N LEU A 8 39.30 10.00 31.06
CA LEU A 8 37.90 9.70 31.36
C LEU A 8 36.97 10.83 30.85
N LEU A 9 37.47 12.08 30.85
CA LEU A 9 36.76 13.23 30.31
C LEU A 9 36.53 13.14 28.80
N GLU A 10 37.55 12.72 28.02
CA GLU A 10 37.42 12.56 26.57
C GLU A 10 36.38 11.51 26.23
N LEU A 11 36.32 10.40 26.95
CA LEU A 11 35.30 9.38 26.73
C LEU A 11 33.90 9.92 27.05
N LEU A 12 33.76 10.66 28.18
CA LEU A 12 32.47 11.20 28.59
C LEU A 12 31.90 12.22 27.60
N VAL A 13 32.76 13.09 27.04
CA VAL A 13 32.35 14.07 26.02
C VAL A 13 31.89 13.36 24.76
N VAL A 14 32.59 12.32 24.29
CA VAL A 14 32.21 11.57 23.07
C VAL A 14 30.88 10.88 23.25
N ILE A 15 30.64 10.17 24.36
CA ILE A 15 29.33 9.52 24.58
C ILE A 15 28.20 10.56 24.73
N GLY A 16 28.48 11.72 25.31
CA GLY A 16 27.53 12.83 25.42
C GLY A 16 27.08 13.33 24.04
N ILE A 17 28.02 13.54 23.12
CA ILE A 17 27.71 13.97 21.75
C ILE A 17 26.92 12.88 21.01
N ILE A 18 27.33 11.61 21.13
CA ILE A 18 26.59 10.50 20.48
C ILE A 18 25.17 10.41 21.02
N ALA A 19 24.97 10.55 22.34
CA ALA A 19 23.66 10.52 22.96
C ALA A 19 22.70 11.60 22.40
N ILE A 20 23.23 12.83 22.23
CA ILE A 20 22.47 13.93 21.64
C ILE A 20 22.09 13.62 20.17
N LEU A 21 23.04 13.16 19.36
CA LEU A 21 22.79 12.83 17.97
C LEU A 21 21.75 11.70 17.81
N VAL A 22 21.88 10.63 18.59
CA VAL A 22 20.91 9.52 18.59
C VAL A 22 19.52 9.99 19.03
N GLY A 23 19.45 10.86 20.06
CA GLY A 23 18.17 11.42 20.54
C GLY A 23 17.38 12.16 19.48
N ILE A 24 18.05 12.84 18.54
CA ILE A 24 17.41 13.54 17.42
C ILE A 24 17.04 12.58 16.28
N LEU A 25 17.85 11.54 16.03
CA LEU A 25 17.66 10.60 14.94
C LEU A 25 16.48 9.64 15.17
N LEU A 26 16.24 9.20 16.41
CA LEU A 26 15.20 8.22 16.73
C LEU A 26 13.79 8.62 16.24
N PRO A 27 13.25 9.82 16.51
CA PRO A 27 11.90 10.18 16.07
C PRO A 27 11.80 10.34 14.55
N VAL A 28 12.89 10.67 13.87
CA VAL A 28 12.92 10.80 12.40
C VAL A 28 12.85 9.43 11.72
N THR A 29 13.58 8.45 12.22
CA THR A 29 13.64 7.10 11.61
C THR A 29 12.28 6.40 11.60
N ILE A 30 11.45 6.60 12.64
CA ILE A 30 10.09 6.04 12.71
C ILE A 30 9.22 6.59 11.57
N LYS A 31 9.25 7.92 11.35
CA LYS A 31 8.49 8.57 10.29
C LYS A 31 8.93 8.13 8.89
N VAL A 32 10.24 8.03 8.67
CA VAL A 32 10.82 7.58 7.40
C VAL A 32 10.42 6.13 7.10
N LYS A 33 10.49 5.25 8.10
CA LYS A 33 10.09 3.85 7.97
C LYS A 33 8.61 3.72 7.56
N GLU A 34 7.71 4.48 8.18
CA GLU A 34 6.29 4.44 7.83
C GLU A 34 6.03 5.02 6.43
N SER A 35 6.71 6.10 6.05
CA SER A 35 6.65 6.63 4.69
C SER A 35 7.12 5.61 3.64
N GLY A 36 8.19 4.86 3.94
CA GLY A 36 8.67 3.79 3.07
C GLY A 36 7.67 2.66 2.89
N LYS A 37 7.04 2.21 3.97
CA LYS A 37 5.97 1.22 3.91
C LYS A 37 4.79 1.69 3.07
N ARG A 38 4.35 2.94 3.25
CA ARG A 38 3.28 3.53 2.45
C ARG A 38 3.63 3.56 0.96
N THR A 39 4.85 3.93 0.62
CA THR A 39 5.33 3.91 -0.77
C THR A 39 5.29 2.50 -1.35
N ALA A 40 5.67 1.49 -0.58
CA ALA A 40 5.56 0.10 -0.99
C ALA A 40 4.09 -0.33 -1.23
N CYS A 41 3.15 0.07 -0.37
CA CYS A 41 1.72 -0.21 -0.57
C CYS A 41 1.17 0.46 -1.83
N ILE A 42 1.56 1.71 -2.13
CA ILE A 42 1.21 2.40 -3.38
C ILE A 42 1.77 1.65 -4.58
N SER A 43 3.03 1.21 -4.53
CA SER A 43 3.65 0.40 -5.59
C SER A 43 2.91 -0.91 -5.82
N ASN A 44 2.49 -1.58 -4.74
CA ASN A 44 1.68 -2.80 -4.83
C ASN A 44 0.35 -2.53 -5.55
N LEU A 45 -0.37 -1.47 -5.18
CA LEU A 45 -1.62 -1.08 -5.86
C LEU A 45 -1.41 -0.77 -7.34
N HIS A 46 -0.30 -0.13 -7.71
CA HIS A 46 0.05 0.07 -9.13
C HIS A 46 0.24 -1.24 -9.88
N GLN A 47 0.93 -2.21 -9.28
CA GLN A 47 1.11 -3.54 -9.88
C GLN A 47 -0.23 -4.27 -10.04
N LEU A 48 -1.10 -4.19 -9.03
CA LEU A 48 -2.46 -4.74 -9.10
C LEU A 48 -3.29 -4.04 -10.18
N GLY A 49 -3.13 -2.73 -10.34
CA GLY A 49 -3.75 -1.95 -11.42
C GLY A 49 -3.30 -2.41 -12.81
N THR A 50 -2.00 -2.61 -13.00
CA THR A 50 -1.45 -3.15 -14.25
C THR A 50 -2.01 -4.55 -14.54
N ALA A 51 -2.13 -5.40 -13.52
CA ALA A 51 -2.74 -6.73 -13.69
C ALA A 51 -4.22 -6.65 -14.06
N LEU A 52 -4.97 -5.69 -13.51
CA LEU A 52 -6.35 -5.42 -13.91
C LEU A 52 -6.45 -4.97 -15.38
N GLU A 53 -5.54 -4.11 -15.84
CA GLU A 53 -5.49 -3.68 -17.24
C GLU A 53 -5.20 -4.86 -18.18
N LEU A 54 -4.26 -5.74 -17.82
CA LEU A 54 -3.96 -6.96 -18.57
C LEU A 54 -5.15 -7.91 -18.59
N TYR A 55 -5.83 -8.10 -17.46
CA TYR A 55 -7.09 -8.85 -17.41
C TYR A 55 -8.15 -8.23 -18.32
N GLY A 56 -8.33 -6.92 -18.26
CA GLY A 56 -9.27 -6.18 -19.11
C GLY A 56 -8.99 -6.38 -20.60
N ALA A 57 -7.73 -6.35 -21.02
CA ALA A 57 -7.34 -6.62 -22.40
C ALA A 57 -7.74 -8.03 -22.85
N ALA A 58 -7.66 -9.02 -21.96
CA ALA A 58 -8.12 -10.40 -22.23
C ALA A 58 -9.63 -10.57 -22.16
N SER A 59 -10.35 -9.71 -21.42
CA SER A 59 -11.77 -9.82 -21.08
C SER A 59 -12.65 -8.77 -21.78
N LYS A 60 -12.29 -8.35 -23.00
CA LYS A 60 -13.02 -7.33 -23.78
C LYS A 60 -13.25 -6.02 -23.01
N PHE A 61 -12.29 -5.64 -22.19
CA PHE A 61 -12.31 -4.46 -21.34
C PHE A 61 -13.39 -4.46 -20.24
N PHE A 62 -13.86 -5.62 -19.80
CA PHE A 62 -14.71 -5.73 -18.64
C PHE A 62 -13.87 -5.99 -17.38
N LEU A 63 -14.28 -5.36 -16.27
CA LEU A 63 -13.74 -5.64 -14.95
C LEU A 63 -14.21 -7.01 -14.45
N PRO A 64 -13.42 -7.70 -13.64
CA PRO A 64 -13.80 -9.01 -13.10
C PRO A 64 -15.04 -8.92 -12.22
N VAL A 65 -15.80 -10.01 -12.19
CA VAL A 65 -16.90 -10.21 -11.25
C VAL A 65 -16.35 -11.05 -10.09
N CYS A 66 -16.11 -10.38 -8.96
CA CYS A 66 -15.50 -10.99 -7.78
C CYS A 66 -16.40 -10.80 -6.56
N SER A 67 -16.34 -11.76 -5.63
CA SER A 67 -16.87 -11.57 -4.29
C SER A 67 -16.05 -10.53 -3.52
N GLY A 68 -16.70 -9.83 -2.59
CA GLY A 68 -15.97 -9.02 -1.60
C GLY A 68 -15.07 -9.91 -0.73
N SER A 69 -14.10 -9.32 -0.08
CA SER A 69 -12.92 -9.96 0.53
C SER A 69 -13.17 -11.04 1.61
N PHE A 70 -14.40 -11.40 1.93
CA PHE A 70 -14.69 -12.17 3.16
C PHE A 70 -15.61 -13.38 3.01
N ASP A 71 -16.12 -13.66 1.81
CA ASP A 71 -16.98 -14.82 1.61
C ASP A 71 -16.40 -15.73 0.52
N PRO A 72 -15.65 -16.78 0.89
CA PRO A 72 -15.09 -17.73 -0.06
C PRO A 72 -16.17 -18.51 -0.82
N ASP A 73 -17.38 -18.59 -0.30
CA ASP A 73 -18.49 -19.28 -0.92
C ASP A 73 -19.24 -18.39 -1.95
N ALA A 74 -19.00 -17.09 -1.94
CA ALA A 74 -19.66 -16.11 -2.80
C ALA A 74 -19.09 -16.02 -4.23
N GLY A 75 -18.02 -16.77 -4.55
CA GLY A 75 -17.41 -16.77 -5.90
C GLY A 75 -15.91 -16.45 -5.90
N PRO A 76 -15.31 -16.21 -7.07
CA PRO A 76 -13.88 -15.97 -7.16
C PRO A 76 -13.47 -14.68 -6.46
N THR A 77 -12.36 -14.71 -5.72
CA THR A 77 -11.77 -13.50 -5.12
C THR A 77 -10.96 -12.74 -6.17
N ILE A 78 -10.78 -11.44 -5.96
CA ILE A 78 -9.95 -10.62 -6.87
C ILE A 78 -8.52 -11.18 -6.95
N LYS A 79 -8.01 -11.72 -5.87
CA LYS A 79 -6.70 -12.36 -5.81
C LYS A 79 -6.63 -13.59 -6.73
N SER A 80 -7.63 -14.48 -6.70
CA SER A 80 -7.66 -15.67 -7.55
C SER A 80 -7.71 -15.31 -9.03
N VAL A 81 -8.44 -14.25 -9.38
CA VAL A 81 -8.60 -13.79 -10.76
C VAL A 81 -7.36 -13.12 -11.31
N LEU A 82 -6.66 -12.30 -10.50
CA LEU A 82 -5.49 -11.56 -10.96
C LEU A 82 -4.16 -12.31 -10.82
N THR A 83 -4.10 -13.39 -10.04
CA THR A 83 -2.86 -14.17 -9.85
C THR A 83 -2.20 -14.61 -11.19
N PRO A 84 -2.94 -15.03 -12.24
CA PRO A 84 -2.34 -15.37 -13.53
C PRO A 84 -1.63 -14.19 -14.23
N PHE A 85 -2.00 -12.96 -13.91
CA PHE A 85 -1.43 -11.74 -14.49
C PHE A 85 -0.32 -11.13 -13.63
N LEU A 86 0.05 -11.79 -12.51
CA LEU A 86 1.07 -11.36 -11.55
C LEU A 86 2.11 -12.46 -11.32
N PRO A 87 2.88 -12.89 -12.33
CA PRO A 87 3.83 -13.99 -12.18
C PRO A 87 4.91 -13.63 -11.14
N GLY A 88 5.08 -14.50 -10.13
CA GLY A 88 6.13 -14.36 -9.12
C GLY A 88 5.88 -13.33 -8.01
N SER A 89 4.71 -12.68 -7.96
CA SER A 89 4.46 -11.52 -7.09
C SER A 89 3.59 -11.80 -5.86
N ASN A 90 3.85 -12.89 -5.12
CA ASN A 90 3.08 -13.23 -3.91
C ASN A 90 3.05 -12.11 -2.85
N GLY A 91 4.11 -11.29 -2.76
CA GLY A 91 4.21 -10.19 -1.82
C GLY A 91 3.35 -8.95 -2.15
N VAL A 92 2.90 -8.82 -3.40
CA VAL A 92 2.10 -7.67 -3.86
C VAL A 92 0.76 -7.54 -3.13
N TRP A 93 0.21 -8.67 -2.69
CA TRP A 93 -1.07 -8.70 -1.97
C TRP A 93 -1.00 -8.21 -0.52
N ILE A 94 0.21 -7.99 0.01
CA ILE A 94 0.42 -7.67 1.41
C ILE A 94 0.98 -6.25 1.54
N CYS A 95 0.24 -5.37 2.24
CA CYS A 95 0.74 -4.06 2.63
C CYS A 95 1.66 -4.20 3.86
N PRO A 96 2.90 -3.67 3.84
CA PRO A 96 3.81 -3.72 4.99
C PRO A 96 3.31 -2.98 6.24
N SER A 97 2.33 -2.09 6.09
CA SER A 97 1.71 -1.36 7.21
C SER A 97 0.49 -2.08 7.78
N ASP A 98 0.02 -3.16 7.17
CA ASP A 98 -1.13 -3.91 7.64
C ASP A 98 -0.76 -4.74 8.88
N PRO A 99 -1.32 -4.44 10.07
CA PRO A 99 -0.95 -5.10 11.32
C PRO A 99 -1.63 -6.46 11.50
N ARG A 100 -2.56 -6.87 10.64
CA ARG A 100 -3.30 -8.12 10.82
C ARG A 100 -2.39 -9.34 10.70
N PRO A 101 -2.45 -10.29 11.64
CA PRO A 101 -1.58 -11.47 11.62
C PRO A 101 -1.95 -12.46 10.52
N PHE A 102 -3.23 -12.50 10.10
CA PHE A 102 -3.76 -13.39 9.08
C PHE A 102 -4.46 -12.59 7.98
N LYS A 103 -4.07 -12.84 6.73
CA LYS A 103 -4.51 -12.08 5.54
C LYS A 103 -4.76 -13.05 4.37
N PRO A 104 -5.84 -13.83 4.39
CA PRO A 104 -6.09 -14.84 3.37
C PRO A 104 -6.20 -14.22 1.96
N ASP A 105 -6.89 -13.08 1.87
CA ASP A 105 -7.14 -12.37 0.61
C ASP A 105 -6.22 -11.18 0.37
N GLY A 106 -5.30 -10.91 1.32
CA GLY A 106 -4.36 -9.80 1.25
C GLY A 106 -4.80 -8.58 2.05
N SER A 107 -4.12 -7.47 1.79
CA SER A 107 -4.32 -6.19 2.47
C SER A 107 -5.15 -5.18 1.67
N TYR A 108 -5.63 -5.57 0.50
CA TYR A 108 -6.36 -4.70 -0.43
C TYR A 108 -7.76 -5.23 -0.67
N ASP A 109 -8.74 -4.33 -0.62
CA ASP A 109 -10.14 -4.64 -0.80
C ASP A 109 -10.61 -4.32 -2.22
N TRP A 110 -11.43 -5.21 -2.78
CA TRP A 110 -12.05 -5.04 -4.09
C TRP A 110 -13.39 -4.33 -3.95
N ASN A 111 -13.62 -3.34 -4.79
CA ASN A 111 -14.90 -2.67 -4.84
C ASN A 111 -15.91 -3.49 -5.66
N VAL A 112 -16.79 -4.21 -4.99
CA VAL A 112 -17.82 -5.05 -5.65
C VAL A 112 -18.77 -4.27 -6.57
N TYR A 113 -18.92 -2.97 -6.38
CA TYR A 113 -19.69 -2.12 -7.28
C TYR A 113 -18.99 -1.91 -8.63
N ALA A 114 -17.71 -2.26 -8.74
CA ALA A 114 -16.97 -2.25 -9.98
C ALA A 114 -17.16 -3.54 -10.81
N ASN A 115 -17.82 -4.57 -10.26
CA ASN A 115 -18.02 -5.85 -10.92
C ASN A 115 -18.68 -5.69 -12.30
N GLY A 116 -18.06 -6.26 -13.33
CA GLY A 116 -18.59 -6.30 -14.68
C GLY A 116 -18.69 -4.95 -15.39
N LEU A 117 -18.20 -3.87 -14.82
CA LEU A 117 -18.13 -2.57 -15.50
C LEU A 117 -17.09 -2.61 -16.62
N ARG A 118 -17.34 -1.88 -17.70
CA ARG A 118 -16.32 -1.68 -18.74
C ARG A 118 -15.27 -0.68 -18.26
N MET A 119 -14.01 -0.99 -18.56
CA MET A 119 -12.87 -0.11 -18.29
C MET A 119 -12.81 1.11 -19.24
N ASP A 120 -13.92 1.46 -19.89
CA ASP A 120 -14.02 2.57 -20.82
C ASP A 120 -14.15 3.89 -20.00
N GLU A 121 -13.15 4.76 -20.18
CA GLU A 121 -13.11 6.08 -19.56
C GLU A 121 -14.38 6.93 -19.77
N LYS A 122 -15.06 6.75 -20.92
CA LYS A 122 -16.29 7.47 -21.22
C LYS A 122 -17.46 7.02 -20.35
N GLN A 123 -17.59 5.72 -20.08
CA GLN A 123 -18.66 5.21 -19.22
C GLN A 123 -18.42 5.53 -17.74
N LEU A 124 -17.17 5.45 -17.28
CA LEU A 124 -16.82 5.85 -15.92
C LEU A 124 -17.04 7.36 -15.69
N LYS A 125 -16.76 8.21 -16.69
CA LYS A 125 -17.04 9.65 -16.64
C LYS A 125 -18.53 9.98 -16.79
N MET A 126 -19.28 9.25 -17.62
CA MET A 126 -20.75 9.45 -17.76
C MET A 126 -21.51 9.16 -16.46
N LEU A 127 -21.04 8.23 -15.66
CA LEU A 127 -21.66 7.94 -14.36
C LEU A 127 -21.30 9.00 -13.29
N GLY A 128 -20.44 9.98 -13.61
CA GLY A 128 -20.01 11.03 -12.67
C GLY A 128 -19.31 10.51 -11.42
N ILE A 129 -18.95 9.24 -11.42
CA ILE A 129 -18.41 8.54 -10.26
C ILE A 129 -17.01 8.07 -10.61
N VAL A 130 -16.02 8.83 -10.15
CA VAL A 130 -14.65 8.30 -10.05
C VAL A 130 -14.64 7.35 -8.86
N MET A 131 -15.02 6.09 -9.09
CA MET A 131 -14.98 5.07 -8.05
C MET A 131 -13.61 4.41 -8.00
N PRO A 132 -12.99 4.27 -6.81
CA PRO A 132 -11.83 3.43 -6.67
C PRO A 132 -12.21 1.98 -6.93
N VAL A 133 -11.43 1.28 -7.73
CA VAL A 133 -11.65 -0.15 -8.01
C VAL A 133 -11.05 -1.03 -6.93
N MET A 134 -9.96 -0.58 -6.30
CA MET A 134 -9.34 -1.21 -5.14
C MET A 134 -8.89 -0.16 -4.14
N SER A 135 -8.80 -0.54 -2.88
CA SER A 135 -8.25 0.31 -1.81
C SER A 135 -7.56 -0.54 -0.74
N ASP A 136 -6.75 0.10 0.10
CA ASP A 136 -6.33 -0.53 1.35
C ASP A 136 -7.58 -0.98 2.13
N TYR A 137 -7.55 -2.20 2.67
CA TYR A 137 -8.67 -2.76 3.43
C TYR A 137 -9.06 -1.88 4.61
N ASP A 138 -8.06 -1.34 5.32
CA ASP A 138 -8.26 -0.41 6.42
C ASP A 138 -7.26 0.74 6.36
N LYS A 139 -7.41 1.68 7.29
CA LYS A 139 -6.56 2.85 7.42
C LYS A 139 -5.25 2.49 8.13
N PHE A 140 -4.37 1.72 7.47
CA PHE A 140 -3.09 1.26 8.07
C PHE A 140 -2.03 2.37 8.15
N HIS A 141 -2.14 3.40 7.34
CA HIS A 141 -1.13 4.44 7.24
C HIS A 141 -1.41 5.58 8.22
N HIS A 142 -0.80 5.50 9.40
CA HIS A 142 -0.84 6.59 10.37
C HIS A 142 0.17 7.66 9.97
N SER A 143 -0.31 8.78 9.43
CA SER A 143 0.48 10.01 9.43
C SER A 143 0.47 10.55 10.86
N ALA A 144 1.63 10.84 11.44
CA ALA A 144 1.72 11.40 12.79
C ALA A 144 0.80 12.64 12.91
N GLY A 145 -0.33 12.48 13.61
CA GLY A 145 -1.23 13.57 13.97
C GLY A 145 -2.40 13.90 13.02
N LYS A 146 -2.66 13.13 11.96
CA LYS A 146 -3.85 13.31 11.10
C LYS A 146 -4.43 11.97 10.68
N ASP A 147 -5.77 11.97 10.45
CA ASP A 147 -6.57 10.80 10.08
C ASP A 147 -5.86 9.83 9.15
N SER A 148 -5.89 8.56 9.53
CA SER A 148 -5.40 7.44 8.74
C SER A 148 -6.05 7.46 7.35
N GLU A 149 -5.24 7.60 6.31
CA GLU A 149 -5.71 7.66 4.93
C GLU A 149 -5.57 6.30 4.25
N ARG A 150 -6.57 5.90 3.47
CA ARG A 150 -6.50 4.75 2.58
C ARG A 150 -5.90 5.17 1.25
N ASN A 151 -4.96 4.35 0.72
CA ASN A 151 -4.58 4.48 -0.68
C ASN A 151 -5.69 3.85 -1.53
N ARG A 152 -5.98 4.45 -2.68
CA ARG A 152 -7.06 4.02 -3.58
C ARG A 152 -6.53 3.92 -4.99
N LEU A 153 -6.86 2.83 -5.67
CA LEU A 153 -6.56 2.61 -7.07
C LEU A 153 -7.78 3.01 -7.91
N TYR A 154 -7.56 3.85 -8.89
CA TYR A 154 -8.53 4.24 -9.91
C TYR A 154 -8.08 3.72 -11.28
N LEU A 155 -8.99 3.65 -12.25
CA LEU A 155 -8.64 3.31 -13.62
C LEU A 155 -8.76 4.56 -14.53
N PRO A 156 -7.81 4.75 -15.46
CA PRO A 156 -6.60 3.94 -15.71
C PRO A 156 -5.72 3.90 -14.46
N ALA A 157 -4.79 2.94 -14.37
CA ALA A 157 -4.09 2.56 -13.13
C ALA A 157 -3.37 3.74 -12.46
N ASP A 158 -4.11 4.56 -11.75
CA ASP A 158 -3.63 5.70 -10.96
C ASP A 158 -3.93 5.48 -9.47
N VAL A 159 -2.92 5.66 -8.62
CA VAL A 159 -3.04 5.53 -7.18
C VAL A 159 -3.08 6.91 -6.54
N GLN A 160 -4.24 7.30 -6.08
CA GLN A 160 -4.44 8.59 -5.45
C GLN A 160 -4.51 8.48 -3.92
N LYS A 161 -3.84 9.43 -3.27
CA LYS A 161 -4.08 9.75 -1.87
C LYS A 161 -5.38 10.57 -1.82
N ARG A 162 -6.20 10.33 -0.80
CA ARG A 162 -7.35 11.20 -0.56
C ARG A 162 -6.84 12.63 -0.32
N LEU A 163 -7.00 13.48 -1.31
CA LEU A 163 -6.98 14.92 -1.09
C LEU A 163 -8.25 15.25 -0.28
N LYS A 164 -8.09 15.85 0.89
CA LYS A 164 -9.23 16.43 1.62
C LYS A 164 -9.88 17.47 0.72
N MET A 165 -11.14 17.26 0.34
CA MET A 165 -12.05 18.36 0.05
C MET A 165 -12.51 18.96 1.38
#